data_0669a17dc4e683ec58660cdfc26b9c6a
#
_entry.id   0669a17dc4e683ec58660cdfc26b9c6a
#
_cell.length_a   1.000
_cell.length_b   1.000
_cell.length_c   1.000
_cell.angle_alpha   90.00
_cell.angle_beta   90.00
_cell.angle_gamma   90.00
#
_symmetry.space_group_name_H-M   'P 1'
#
loop_
_entity.id
_entity.type
_entity.pdbx_description
1 polymer ?
#
loop_
_entity_poly.entity_id
_entity_poly.type
_entity_poly.pdbx_seq_one_letter_code
_entity_poly.pdbx_strand_id
1 'polypeptide(L)'
;MRALRLSLVGVAAALSAHVSATETQTTIQAYAAGYKAAFTCSATFNAGKTMAQINAQELTGIYPLVQDLVTEMPVFIDPELRMVQVAYDDLPPRTAVWRPQLGCVQLPVGATAGVVGAMPRLTDPQPAPATDSGAPWVQLNPINSSTGNELLDTAISGAFTDYYGAGARTTAVLIATPEQIIAEQYLDGFTPETSQRTWSVAKSIGASVIGVAVQQGLIKVDEPAGLANWSHPADPRGQITLEHLLHMASGLDSNVAGNRTDRVYLGGGLVSDTATQTALEVPPGTRWKYANNDTLLALRSLRERFADINDYLSFPFKQLLNKIGMQHTFPETDWQGNFILSSQVWTTSRDLARLGILHLQNGRWDDEQILPEDWLSYISTPAPVQPAEQSSAGNAIPGYGAQWWLFNERFPELPDDTIAARGNRGQYLFVIPSENLVIIRRGHDLAGEPPFREHEFARDVLRALKSVNK
;
A
#
# COMPACT_ATOMS: atom_id res chain seq x y z
N MET A 1 37.84 -51.93 20.54
CA MET A 1 37.59 -51.16 19.33
C MET A 1 36.14 -50.67 19.23
N ARG A 2 35.49 -50.19 20.32
CA ARG A 2 34.11 -49.67 20.30
C ARG A 2 33.92 -48.27 20.90
N ALA A 3 34.98 -47.68 21.45
CA ALA A 3 34.91 -46.38 22.14
C ALA A 3 35.32 -45.16 21.28
N LEU A 4 35.87 -45.40 20.06
CA LEU A 4 36.40 -44.30 19.21
C LEU A 4 35.43 -43.79 18.13
N ARG A 5 34.24 -44.46 17.97
CA ARG A 5 33.25 -44.04 16.95
C ARG A 5 32.18 -43.04 17.44
N LEU A 6 32.02 -42.89 18.75
CA LEU A 6 30.99 -41.96 19.29
C LEU A 6 31.43 -40.51 19.41
N SER A 7 32.74 -40.24 19.47
CA SER A 7 33.23 -38.89 19.62
C SER A 7 33.31 -38.11 18.30
N LEU A 8 33.38 -38.75 17.15
CA LEU A 8 33.44 -38.06 15.85
C LEU A 8 32.07 -37.58 15.34
N VAL A 9 30.99 -38.32 15.70
CA VAL A 9 29.63 -37.92 15.27
C VAL A 9 29.12 -36.71 16.04
N GLY A 10 29.50 -36.57 17.33
CA GLY A 10 29.09 -35.40 18.13
C GLY A 10 29.75 -34.09 17.72
N VAL A 11 30.99 -34.12 17.27
CA VAL A 11 31.73 -32.94 16.82
C VAL A 11 31.22 -32.45 15.44
N ALA A 12 30.88 -33.36 14.53
CA ALA A 12 30.33 -33.02 13.23
C ALA A 12 28.92 -32.40 13.32
N ALA A 13 28.09 -32.91 14.24
CA ALA A 13 26.73 -32.38 14.46
C ALA A 13 26.76 -31.00 15.15
N ALA A 14 27.69 -30.74 16.06
CA ALA A 14 27.87 -29.46 16.72
C ALA A 14 28.38 -28.38 15.74
N LEU A 15 29.31 -28.73 14.86
CA LEU A 15 29.83 -27.81 13.81
C LEU A 15 28.76 -27.46 12.78
N SER A 16 27.96 -28.43 12.33
CA SER A 16 26.86 -28.15 11.38
C SER A 16 25.74 -27.30 11.99
N ALA A 17 25.44 -27.48 13.29
CA ALA A 17 24.44 -26.65 13.97
C ALA A 17 24.93 -25.19 14.16
N HIS A 18 26.22 -24.96 14.41
CA HIS A 18 26.77 -23.61 14.54
C HIS A 18 26.81 -22.87 13.19
N VAL A 19 27.20 -23.54 12.11
CA VAL A 19 27.22 -22.93 10.76
C VAL A 19 25.80 -22.57 10.33
N SER A 20 24.82 -23.44 10.55
CA SER A 20 23.41 -23.18 10.20
C SER A 20 22.81 -22.03 11.04
N ALA A 21 23.12 -21.92 12.34
CA ALA A 21 22.66 -20.84 13.20
C ALA A 21 23.28 -19.49 12.79
N THR A 22 24.56 -19.47 12.43
CA THR A 22 25.25 -18.24 12.03
C THR A 22 24.71 -17.71 10.69
N GLU A 23 24.51 -18.59 9.73
CA GLU A 23 23.91 -18.24 8.43
C GLU A 23 22.52 -17.64 8.59
N THR A 24 21.66 -18.21 9.42
CA THR A 24 20.32 -17.70 9.72
C THR A 24 20.39 -16.31 10.36
N GLN A 25 21.31 -16.07 11.27
CA GLN A 25 21.46 -14.77 11.93
C GLN A 25 21.89 -13.67 10.95
N THR A 26 22.89 -13.93 10.12
CA THR A 26 23.32 -13.00 9.07
C THR A 26 22.18 -12.67 8.10
N THR A 27 21.39 -13.66 7.73
CA THR A 27 20.20 -13.44 6.87
C THR A 27 19.18 -12.52 7.54
N ILE A 28 18.89 -12.73 8.83
CA ILE A 28 17.96 -11.88 9.60
C ILE A 28 18.53 -10.45 9.71
N GLN A 29 19.82 -10.29 9.97
CA GLN A 29 20.47 -8.98 9.98
C GLN A 29 20.40 -8.30 8.62
N ALA A 30 20.63 -9.01 7.51
CA ALA A 30 20.48 -8.48 6.16
C ALA A 30 19.04 -7.99 5.89
N TYR A 31 18.03 -8.72 6.37
CA TYR A 31 16.63 -8.31 6.25
C TYR A 31 16.32 -7.09 7.11
N ALA A 32 16.77 -7.05 8.36
CA ALA A 32 16.59 -5.90 9.24
C ALA A 32 17.22 -4.64 8.66
N ALA A 33 18.47 -4.74 8.21
CA ALA A 33 19.18 -3.63 7.55
C ALA A 33 18.47 -3.17 6.27
N GLY A 34 17.98 -4.12 5.47
CA GLY A 34 17.22 -3.83 4.25
C GLY A 34 15.92 -3.10 4.53
N TYR A 35 15.16 -3.56 5.49
CA TYR A 35 13.93 -2.88 5.94
C TYR A 35 14.25 -1.45 6.41
N LYS A 36 15.22 -1.30 7.31
CA LYS A 36 15.63 0.02 7.80
C LYS A 36 16.07 0.94 6.67
N ALA A 37 16.88 0.47 5.74
CA ALA A 37 17.33 1.27 4.60
C ALA A 37 16.16 1.76 3.74
N ALA A 38 15.25 0.86 3.36
CA ALA A 38 14.10 1.17 2.51
C ALA A 38 13.17 2.20 3.16
N PHE A 39 12.72 1.94 4.40
CA PHE A 39 11.72 2.79 5.03
C PHE A 39 12.30 4.08 5.60
N THR A 40 13.57 4.11 5.99
CA THR A 40 14.26 5.37 6.28
C THR A 40 14.38 6.23 5.02
N CYS A 41 14.75 5.64 3.88
CA CYS A 41 14.81 6.36 2.61
C CYS A 41 13.45 6.96 2.24
N SER A 42 12.40 6.16 2.21
CA SER A 42 11.06 6.63 1.84
C SER A 42 10.54 7.70 2.80
N ALA A 43 10.68 7.50 4.11
CA ALA A 43 10.20 8.47 5.10
C ALA A 43 11.00 9.78 5.07
N THR A 44 12.31 9.71 4.80
CA THR A 44 13.15 10.92 4.68
C THR A 44 12.82 11.69 3.42
N PHE A 45 12.81 11.03 2.26
CA PHE A 45 12.80 11.74 0.98
C PHE A 45 11.41 11.92 0.37
N ASN A 46 10.41 11.08 0.72
CA ASN A 46 9.01 11.30 0.31
C ASN A 46 8.24 12.15 1.33
N ALA A 47 8.61 12.13 2.62
CA ALA A 47 7.82 12.71 3.70
C ALA A 47 8.56 13.72 4.58
N GLY A 48 9.86 13.92 4.40
CA GLY A 48 10.65 14.87 5.19
C GLY A 48 10.75 14.52 6.69
N LYS A 49 10.54 13.25 7.08
CA LYS A 49 10.54 12.84 8.49
C LYS A 49 11.94 12.86 9.11
N THR A 50 11.99 13.26 10.36
CA THR A 50 13.20 13.13 11.20
C THR A 50 13.43 11.67 11.61
N MET A 51 14.67 11.31 11.98
CA MET A 51 14.98 9.97 12.47
C MET A 51 14.16 9.56 13.70
N ALA A 52 13.82 10.52 14.59
CA ALA A 52 12.96 10.25 15.75
C ALA A 52 11.55 9.84 15.30
N GLN A 53 10.97 10.54 14.31
CA GLN A 53 9.68 10.19 13.73
C GLN A 53 9.74 8.85 12.98
N ILE A 54 10.82 8.60 12.21
CA ILE A 54 11.03 7.35 11.48
C ILE A 54 11.06 6.16 12.44
N ASN A 55 11.86 6.25 13.51
CA ASN A 55 11.94 5.19 14.53
C ASN A 55 10.57 4.90 15.15
N ALA A 56 9.84 5.93 15.56
CA ALA A 56 8.54 5.79 16.21
C ALA A 56 7.43 5.31 15.27
N GLN A 57 7.45 5.75 14.01
CA GLN A 57 6.32 5.60 13.09
C GLN A 57 6.52 4.51 12.05
N GLU A 58 7.74 4.29 11.56
CA GLU A 58 8.01 3.36 10.46
C GLU A 58 8.77 2.10 10.89
N LEU A 59 9.58 2.18 11.95
CA LEU A 59 10.46 1.10 12.40
C LEU A 59 9.97 0.42 13.69
N THR A 60 8.82 0.80 14.23
CA THR A 60 8.19 0.20 15.41
C THR A 60 6.89 -0.50 15.06
N GLY A 61 6.61 -1.67 15.65
CA GLY A 61 5.41 -2.47 15.38
C GLY A 61 5.43 -3.10 13.97
N ILE A 62 6.60 -3.51 13.53
CA ILE A 62 6.86 -4.12 12.23
C ILE A 62 6.97 -5.66 12.34
N TYR A 63 7.59 -6.30 11.38
CA TYR A 63 7.79 -7.75 11.37
C TYR A 63 8.56 -8.23 12.61
N PRO A 64 8.01 -9.15 13.41
CA PRO A 64 8.68 -9.65 14.63
C PRO A 64 10.10 -10.17 14.36
N LEU A 65 10.34 -10.76 13.18
CA LEU A 65 11.63 -11.29 12.77
C LEU A 65 12.77 -10.25 12.83
N VAL A 66 12.47 -8.98 12.58
CA VAL A 66 13.47 -7.90 12.45
C VAL A 66 13.27 -6.77 13.46
N GLN A 67 12.15 -6.75 14.20
CA GLN A 67 11.76 -5.65 15.06
C GLN A 67 12.85 -5.24 16.07
N ASP A 68 13.46 -6.20 16.72
CA ASP A 68 14.43 -5.94 17.78
C ASP A 68 15.80 -5.45 17.26
N LEU A 69 16.04 -5.62 15.96
CA LEU A 69 17.32 -5.24 15.34
C LEU A 69 17.26 -3.88 14.65
N VAL A 70 16.12 -3.54 14.02
CA VAL A 70 16.07 -2.38 13.11
C VAL A 70 16.38 -1.05 13.76
N THR A 71 15.99 -0.84 15.03
CA THR A 71 16.21 0.43 15.72
C THR A 71 17.68 0.65 16.05
N GLU A 72 18.41 -0.41 16.37
CA GLU A 72 19.80 -0.35 16.85
C GLU A 72 20.83 -0.30 15.72
N MET A 73 20.45 -0.69 14.48
CA MET A 73 21.40 -0.74 13.36
C MET A 73 21.91 0.64 12.96
N PRO A 74 23.22 0.81 12.70
CA PRO A 74 23.78 2.06 12.19
C PRO A 74 23.20 2.42 10.82
N VAL A 75 22.74 3.65 10.66
CA VAL A 75 22.20 4.17 9.42
C VAL A 75 22.99 5.40 8.95
N PHE A 76 23.32 5.43 7.67
CA PHE A 76 23.91 6.58 7.00
C PHE A 76 22.95 7.12 5.95
N ILE A 77 22.67 8.41 5.99
CA ILE A 77 21.81 9.10 5.03
C ILE A 77 22.68 10.08 4.24
N ASP A 78 22.72 9.91 2.93
CA ASP A 78 23.36 10.83 2.00
C ASP A 78 22.28 11.69 1.33
N PRO A 79 22.15 12.97 1.70
CA PRO A 79 21.13 13.85 1.14
C PRO A 79 21.43 14.29 -0.30
N GLU A 80 22.69 14.29 -0.74
CA GLU A 80 23.09 14.69 -2.10
C GLU A 80 22.75 13.58 -3.09
N LEU A 81 23.12 12.35 -2.76
CA LEU A 81 22.81 11.17 -3.56
C LEU A 81 21.38 10.65 -3.31
N ARG A 82 20.65 11.22 -2.34
CA ARG A 82 19.35 10.75 -1.85
C ARG A 82 19.34 9.24 -1.59
N MET A 83 20.33 8.81 -0.81
CA MET A 83 20.62 7.41 -0.55
C MET A 83 20.65 7.14 0.95
N VAL A 84 20.19 5.95 1.33
CA VAL A 84 20.29 5.45 2.71
C VAL A 84 21.02 4.12 2.71
N GLN A 85 22.00 4.00 3.59
CA GLN A 85 22.77 2.79 3.81
C GLN A 85 22.66 2.35 5.27
N VAL A 86 22.49 1.05 5.49
CA VAL A 86 22.43 0.45 6.82
C VAL A 86 23.47 -0.67 6.89
N ALA A 87 24.43 -0.47 7.78
CA ALA A 87 25.47 -1.47 8.02
C ALA A 87 24.92 -2.66 8.82
N TYR A 88 25.41 -3.85 8.51
CA TYR A 88 25.15 -5.08 9.24
C TYR A 88 26.35 -6.02 9.08
N ASP A 89 26.76 -6.66 10.17
CA ASP A 89 27.94 -7.51 10.17
C ASP A 89 29.14 -6.82 9.48
N ASP A 90 30.13 -7.55 9.03
CA ASP A 90 31.26 -7.09 8.21
C ASP A 90 30.98 -7.20 6.69
N LEU A 91 29.70 -7.04 6.30
CA LEU A 91 29.23 -7.20 4.92
C LEU A 91 28.89 -5.84 4.27
N PRO A 92 28.83 -5.77 2.93
CA PRO A 92 28.39 -4.56 2.26
C PRO A 92 27.02 -4.09 2.79
N PRO A 93 26.87 -2.77 3.08
CA PRO A 93 25.64 -2.25 3.68
C PRO A 93 24.43 -2.46 2.76
N ARG A 94 23.26 -2.63 3.35
CA ARG A 94 22.02 -2.58 2.59
C ARG A 94 21.74 -1.15 2.19
N THR A 95 21.34 -0.98 0.95
CA THR A 95 21.22 0.35 0.32
C THR A 95 19.83 0.55 -0.25
N ALA A 96 19.26 1.72 -0.02
CA ALA A 96 18.07 2.21 -0.71
C ALA A 96 18.33 3.58 -1.33
N VAL A 97 17.78 3.84 -2.51
CA VAL A 97 18.02 5.06 -3.28
C VAL A 97 16.70 5.68 -3.72
N TRP A 98 16.55 6.97 -3.53
CA TRP A 98 15.38 7.71 -3.98
C TRP A 98 15.49 8.10 -5.46
N ARG A 99 14.36 8.03 -6.16
CA ARG A 99 14.23 8.44 -7.57
C ARG A 99 13.07 9.42 -7.71
N PRO A 100 13.20 10.47 -8.53
CA PRO A 100 12.11 11.43 -8.76
C PRO A 100 10.79 10.74 -9.08
N GLN A 101 9.71 11.10 -8.42
CA GLN A 101 8.34 10.56 -8.49
C GLN A 101 8.19 9.07 -8.15
N LEU A 102 9.20 8.24 -8.40
CA LEU A 102 9.18 6.80 -8.09
C LEU A 102 9.55 6.47 -6.65
N GLY A 103 9.88 7.48 -5.83
CA GLY A 103 10.28 7.22 -4.43
C GLY A 103 11.51 6.34 -4.29
N CYS A 104 11.59 5.63 -3.18
CA CYS A 104 12.76 4.82 -2.86
C CYS A 104 12.69 3.42 -3.48
N VAL A 105 13.86 2.92 -3.87
CA VAL A 105 14.08 1.54 -4.30
C VAL A 105 15.13 0.90 -3.42
N GLN A 106 14.82 -0.28 -2.90
CA GLN A 106 15.79 -1.08 -2.18
C GLN A 106 16.63 -1.91 -3.16
N LEU A 107 17.96 -1.82 -3.03
CA LEU A 107 18.87 -2.66 -3.79
C LEU A 107 18.90 -4.09 -3.22
N PRO A 108 19.15 -5.10 -4.06
CA PRO A 108 19.29 -6.47 -3.59
C PRO A 108 20.51 -6.64 -2.68
N VAL A 109 20.54 -7.71 -1.89
CA VAL A 109 21.69 -8.07 -1.04
C VAL A 109 22.96 -8.16 -1.89
N GLY A 110 24.03 -7.53 -1.43
CA GLY A 110 25.34 -7.51 -2.12
C GLY A 110 25.48 -6.46 -3.23
N ALA A 111 24.40 -5.77 -3.62
CA ALA A 111 24.51 -4.66 -4.57
C ALA A 111 25.06 -3.40 -3.88
N THR A 112 25.90 -2.68 -4.61
CA THR A 112 26.47 -1.40 -4.18
C THR A 112 25.82 -0.23 -4.91
N ALA A 113 26.05 1.00 -4.43
CA ALA A 113 25.56 2.22 -5.07
C ALA A 113 25.95 2.37 -6.55
N GLY A 114 27.00 1.68 -7.01
CA GLY A 114 27.45 1.71 -8.41
C GLY A 114 26.41 1.22 -9.43
N VAL A 115 25.40 0.41 -9.01
CA VAL A 115 24.35 -0.09 -9.91
C VAL A 115 23.20 0.91 -10.10
N VAL A 116 23.17 2.01 -9.36
CA VAL A 116 22.06 3.00 -9.39
C VAL A 116 21.86 3.58 -10.79
N GLY A 117 22.95 3.77 -11.55
CA GLY A 117 22.88 4.27 -12.92
C GLY A 117 22.17 3.35 -13.92
N ALA A 118 22.12 2.05 -13.62
CA ALA A 118 21.50 1.03 -14.48
C ALA A 118 20.01 0.79 -14.15
N MET A 119 19.48 1.37 -13.06
CA MET A 119 18.09 1.17 -12.68
C MET A 119 17.12 1.97 -13.55
N PRO A 120 15.93 1.45 -13.83
CA PRO A 120 14.89 2.18 -14.55
C PRO A 120 14.52 3.49 -13.83
N ARG A 121 14.31 4.55 -14.62
CA ARG A 121 13.94 5.90 -14.16
C ARG A 121 12.87 6.46 -15.07
N LEU A 122 12.12 7.43 -14.58
CA LEU A 122 11.29 8.26 -15.46
C LEU A 122 12.21 9.13 -16.32
N THR A 123 12.00 9.12 -17.63
CA THR A 123 12.77 9.93 -18.59
C THR A 123 12.40 11.41 -18.54
N ASP A 124 11.17 11.69 -18.13
CA ASP A 124 10.62 13.05 -18.00
C ASP A 124 9.81 13.16 -16.71
N PRO A 125 10.48 13.19 -15.54
CA PRO A 125 9.80 13.36 -14.28
C PRO A 125 9.18 14.77 -14.24
N GLN A 126 7.84 14.84 -14.06
CA GLN A 126 7.18 16.11 -13.90
C GLN A 126 7.64 16.76 -12.57
N PRO A 127 7.95 18.06 -12.55
CA PRO A 127 8.30 18.73 -11.32
C PRO A 127 7.11 18.62 -10.34
N ALA A 128 7.42 18.49 -9.05
CA ALA A 128 6.40 18.66 -8.04
C ALA A 128 5.81 20.08 -8.19
N PRO A 129 4.50 20.27 -8.07
CA PRO A 129 3.92 21.59 -8.16
C PRO A 129 4.49 22.50 -7.06
N ALA A 130 4.69 23.75 -7.40
CA ALA A 130 5.24 24.74 -6.47
C ALA A 130 4.33 25.00 -5.26
N THR A 131 3.04 24.71 -5.41
CA THR A 131 2.01 24.83 -4.36
C THR A 131 0.85 23.92 -4.73
N ASP A 132 0.01 23.55 -3.76
CA ASP A 132 -1.23 22.80 -3.99
C ASP A 132 -2.31 23.66 -4.71
N SER A 133 -1.90 24.31 -5.80
CA SER A 133 -2.73 25.22 -6.58
C SER A 133 -3.74 24.52 -7.49
N GLY A 134 -3.74 23.18 -7.51
CA GLY A 134 -4.55 22.42 -8.45
C GLY A 134 -5.77 21.70 -7.83
N ALA A 135 -6.16 22.04 -6.60
CA ALA A 135 -7.41 21.51 -6.06
C ALA A 135 -8.59 22.37 -6.54
N PRO A 136 -9.56 21.82 -7.28
CA PRO A 136 -10.77 22.54 -7.62
C PRO A 136 -11.67 22.79 -6.39
N TRP A 137 -11.24 22.33 -5.21
CA TRP A 137 -12.03 22.41 -4.00
C TRP A 137 -12.01 23.79 -3.36
N VAL A 138 -13.17 24.28 -3.04
CA VAL A 138 -13.31 25.39 -2.10
C VAL A 138 -13.00 24.87 -0.69
N GLN A 139 -12.00 25.45 -0.05
CA GLN A 139 -11.71 25.19 1.37
C GLN A 139 -12.74 25.93 2.22
N LEU A 140 -13.67 25.22 2.85
CA LEU A 140 -14.73 25.85 3.65
C LEU A 140 -14.22 26.42 4.97
N ASN A 141 -13.30 25.70 5.62
CA ASN A 141 -12.77 26.09 6.91
C ASN A 141 -11.23 26.07 6.86
N PRO A 142 -10.55 26.97 7.61
CA PRO A 142 -9.11 26.87 7.74
C PRO A 142 -8.68 25.50 8.29
N ILE A 143 -7.48 25.06 7.89
CA ILE A 143 -6.89 23.82 8.40
C ILE A 143 -6.83 23.90 9.94
N ASN A 144 -7.13 22.78 10.61
CA ASN A 144 -7.15 22.65 12.07
C ASN A 144 -8.11 23.64 12.79
N SER A 145 -9.18 24.05 12.11
CA SER A 145 -10.21 24.90 12.71
C SER A 145 -11.53 24.16 12.93
N SER A 146 -12.40 24.74 13.76
CA SER A 146 -13.78 24.27 13.92
C SER A 146 -14.55 24.38 12.61
N THR A 147 -15.41 23.41 12.34
CA THR A 147 -16.31 23.38 11.18
C THR A 147 -17.57 24.23 11.41
N GLY A 148 -17.84 24.65 12.63
CA GLY A 148 -19.10 25.27 13.04
C GLY A 148 -20.24 24.27 13.28
N ASN A 149 -19.99 22.97 13.08
CA ASN A 149 -20.89 21.89 13.41
C ASN A 149 -20.33 21.12 14.63
N GLU A 150 -20.93 21.31 15.79
CA GLU A 150 -20.44 20.74 17.05
C GLU A 150 -20.34 19.20 17.02
N LEU A 151 -21.27 18.52 16.36
CA LEU A 151 -21.24 17.06 16.22
C LEU A 151 -20.08 16.60 15.34
N LEU A 152 -19.81 17.32 14.25
CA LEU A 152 -18.70 17.01 13.35
C LEU A 152 -17.37 17.28 14.05
N ASP A 153 -17.23 18.41 14.73
CA ASP A 153 -16.02 18.75 15.49
C ASP A 153 -15.77 17.73 16.60
N THR A 154 -16.83 17.22 17.25
CA THR A 154 -16.71 16.14 18.25
C THR A 154 -16.24 14.84 17.62
N ALA A 155 -16.77 14.43 16.47
CA ALA A 155 -16.35 13.22 15.77
C ALA A 155 -14.87 13.33 15.32
N ILE A 156 -14.47 14.47 14.75
CA ILE A 156 -13.10 14.71 14.32
C ILE A 156 -12.14 14.73 15.50
N SER A 157 -12.47 15.46 16.59
CA SER A 157 -11.64 15.50 17.81
C SER A 157 -11.51 14.11 18.42
N GLY A 158 -12.58 13.32 18.43
CA GLY A 158 -12.58 11.93 18.88
C GLY A 158 -11.62 11.04 18.07
N ALA A 159 -11.44 11.33 16.78
CA ALA A 159 -10.52 10.59 15.93
C ALA A 159 -9.03 10.78 16.34
N PHE A 160 -8.67 11.91 16.96
CA PHE A 160 -7.31 12.19 17.45
C PHE A 160 -7.08 11.72 18.89
N THR A 161 -8.05 11.04 19.48
CA THR A 161 -7.97 10.46 20.82
C THR A 161 -8.12 8.93 20.75
N ASP A 162 -8.31 8.28 21.90
CA ASP A 162 -8.61 6.85 22.00
C ASP A 162 -10.10 6.51 21.86
N TYR A 163 -10.95 7.50 21.58
CA TYR A 163 -12.41 7.33 21.51
C TYR A 163 -12.84 6.23 20.52
N TYR A 164 -12.24 6.19 19.35
CA TYR A 164 -12.49 5.15 18.35
C TYR A 164 -11.59 3.91 18.47
N GLY A 165 -10.69 3.86 19.43
CA GLY A 165 -9.81 2.72 19.69
C GLY A 165 -8.56 3.09 20.47
N ALA A 166 -8.21 2.35 21.51
CA ALA A 166 -7.09 2.67 22.39
C ALA A 166 -5.72 2.68 21.67
N GLY A 167 -5.60 1.90 20.60
CA GLY A 167 -4.41 1.88 19.74
C GLY A 167 -4.36 2.96 18.67
N ALA A 168 -5.43 3.79 18.55
CA ALA A 168 -5.50 4.82 17.54
C ALA A 168 -4.40 5.89 17.69
N ARG A 169 -3.75 6.25 16.61
CA ARG A 169 -2.74 7.32 16.53
C ARG A 169 -2.95 8.09 15.22
N THR A 170 -4.03 8.87 15.19
CA THR A 170 -4.43 9.63 14.01
C THR A 170 -3.46 10.75 13.72
N THR A 171 -3.09 10.89 12.45
CA THR A 171 -2.20 11.95 11.96
C THR A 171 -2.91 12.94 11.06
N ALA A 172 -4.00 12.52 10.41
CA ALA A 172 -4.83 13.41 9.60
C ALA A 172 -6.25 12.88 9.48
N VAL A 173 -7.20 13.80 9.37
CA VAL A 173 -8.59 13.60 8.94
C VAL A 173 -8.89 14.61 7.85
N LEU A 174 -9.50 14.16 6.74
CA LEU A 174 -10.01 15.01 5.68
C LEU A 174 -11.38 14.50 5.25
N ILE A 175 -12.36 15.41 5.15
CA ILE A 175 -13.74 15.14 4.74
C ILE A 175 -14.06 16.09 3.60
N ALA A 176 -14.47 15.56 2.44
CA ALA A 176 -14.71 16.37 1.25
C ALA A 176 -15.83 15.80 0.37
N THR A 177 -16.41 16.69 -0.43
CA THR A 177 -17.22 16.39 -1.61
C THR A 177 -16.41 16.72 -2.87
N PRO A 178 -16.90 16.44 -4.09
CA PRO A 178 -16.25 16.90 -5.31
C PRO A 178 -16.03 18.42 -5.39
N GLU A 179 -16.87 19.20 -4.72
CA GLU A 179 -16.85 20.66 -4.81
C GLU A 179 -16.03 21.33 -3.70
N GLN A 180 -15.88 20.66 -2.54
CA GLN A 180 -15.35 21.35 -1.36
C GLN A 180 -14.70 20.41 -0.33
N ILE A 181 -13.71 20.93 0.40
CA ILE A 181 -13.18 20.34 1.62
C ILE A 181 -14.01 20.86 2.80
N ILE A 182 -14.79 19.99 3.42
CA ILE A 182 -15.67 20.30 4.56
C ILE A 182 -14.82 20.49 5.83
N ALA A 183 -13.88 19.54 6.06
CA ALA A 183 -13.00 19.58 7.21
C ALA A 183 -11.64 18.97 6.86
N GLU A 184 -10.59 19.55 7.42
CA GLU A 184 -9.23 19.09 7.24
C GLU A 184 -8.43 19.37 8.50
N GLN A 185 -7.98 18.30 9.19
CA GLN A 185 -7.21 18.42 10.43
C GLN A 185 -5.99 17.50 10.41
N TYR A 186 -4.90 18.01 10.96
CA TYR A 186 -3.60 17.34 11.05
C TYR A 186 -3.05 17.39 12.48
N LEU A 187 -2.42 16.31 12.91
CA LEU A 187 -1.62 16.29 14.12
C LEU A 187 -0.38 17.16 13.93
N ASP A 188 0.12 17.75 15.00
CA ASP A 188 1.36 18.55 14.97
C ASP A 188 2.50 17.78 14.29
N GLY A 189 3.19 18.45 13.35
CA GLY A 189 4.23 17.85 12.51
C GLY A 189 3.74 17.20 11.23
N PHE A 190 2.43 17.24 10.96
CA PHE A 190 1.84 16.83 9.68
C PHE A 190 1.14 18.01 9.01
N THR A 191 1.18 18.04 7.70
CA THR A 191 0.59 19.10 6.86
C THR A 191 -0.15 18.47 5.67
N PRO A 192 -0.93 19.24 4.90
CA PRO A 192 -1.53 18.78 3.66
C PRO A 192 -0.54 18.17 2.66
N GLU A 193 0.71 18.62 2.68
CA GLU A 193 1.79 18.17 1.80
C GLU A 193 2.56 16.96 2.35
N THR A 194 2.30 16.57 3.60
CA THR A 194 3.01 15.43 4.21
C THR A 194 2.54 14.10 3.61
N SER A 195 3.35 13.51 2.76
CA SER A 195 3.09 12.16 2.26
C SER A 195 3.27 11.13 3.38
N GLN A 196 2.36 10.18 3.45
CA GLN A 196 2.39 9.10 4.43
C GLN A 196 2.26 7.76 3.72
N ARG A 197 2.88 6.71 4.25
CA ARG A 197 2.76 5.36 3.71
C ARG A 197 1.31 4.90 3.72
N THR A 198 0.84 4.42 2.59
CA THR A 198 -0.58 4.00 2.42
C THR A 198 -0.86 2.60 2.92
N TRP A 199 0.18 1.76 3.05
CA TRP A 199 -0.02 0.34 3.22
C TRP A 199 -0.99 -0.19 2.15
N SER A 200 -1.94 -1.04 2.53
CA SER A 200 -2.82 -1.71 1.56
C SER A 200 -3.83 -0.80 0.85
N VAL A 201 -3.97 0.48 1.21
CA VAL A 201 -4.69 1.46 0.35
C VAL A 201 -4.06 1.54 -1.04
N ALA A 202 -2.76 1.24 -1.15
CA ALA A 202 -2.07 1.10 -2.43
C ALA A 202 -2.75 0.14 -3.42
N LYS A 203 -3.46 -0.89 -2.92
CA LYS A 203 -4.18 -1.85 -3.76
C LYS A 203 -5.31 -1.18 -4.55
N SER A 204 -6.05 -0.29 -3.90
CA SER A 204 -7.12 0.48 -4.54
C SER A 204 -6.55 1.50 -5.54
N ILE A 205 -5.38 2.09 -5.25
CA ILE A 205 -4.64 2.91 -6.23
C ILE A 205 -4.23 2.04 -7.42
N GLY A 206 -3.71 0.83 -7.17
CA GLY A 206 -3.35 -0.14 -8.22
C GLY A 206 -4.54 -0.55 -9.07
N ALA A 207 -5.71 -0.79 -8.46
CA ALA A 207 -6.95 -1.06 -9.17
C ALA A 207 -7.36 0.11 -10.09
N SER A 208 -7.18 1.34 -9.64
CA SER A 208 -7.45 2.53 -10.47
C SER A 208 -6.48 2.63 -11.66
N VAL A 209 -5.19 2.29 -11.49
CA VAL A 209 -4.23 2.18 -12.60
C VAL A 209 -4.65 1.11 -13.61
N ILE A 210 -5.13 -0.05 -13.14
CA ILE A 210 -5.71 -1.10 -13.98
C ILE A 210 -6.97 -0.59 -14.69
N GLY A 211 -7.85 0.14 -13.99
CA GLY A 211 -9.06 0.75 -14.57
C GLY A 211 -8.74 1.69 -15.75
N VAL A 212 -7.68 2.49 -15.62
CA VAL A 212 -7.20 3.33 -16.73
C VAL A 212 -6.75 2.48 -17.93
N ALA A 213 -6.03 1.38 -17.68
CA ALA A 213 -5.59 0.48 -18.73
C ALA A 213 -6.77 -0.23 -19.41
N VAL A 214 -7.84 -0.54 -18.67
CA VAL A 214 -9.12 -1.06 -19.22
C VAL A 214 -9.79 0.01 -20.07
N GLN A 215 -9.90 1.24 -19.59
CA GLN A 215 -10.48 2.37 -20.33
C GLN A 215 -9.76 2.61 -21.68
N GLN A 216 -8.45 2.40 -21.71
CA GLN A 216 -7.65 2.54 -22.92
C GLN A 216 -7.63 1.28 -23.80
N GLY A 217 -8.31 0.21 -23.41
CA GLY A 217 -8.35 -1.04 -24.15
C GLY A 217 -7.05 -1.84 -24.17
N LEU A 218 -6.10 -1.54 -23.27
CA LEU A 218 -4.83 -2.26 -23.16
C LEU A 218 -4.98 -3.65 -22.55
N ILE A 219 -5.94 -3.82 -21.66
CA ILE A 219 -6.25 -5.06 -20.94
C ILE A 219 -7.76 -5.18 -20.72
N LYS A 220 -8.23 -6.40 -20.45
CA LYS A 220 -9.61 -6.66 -20.02
C LYS A 220 -9.59 -7.49 -18.74
N VAL A 221 -10.57 -7.26 -17.87
CA VAL A 221 -10.60 -7.94 -16.57
C VAL A 221 -10.96 -9.41 -16.66
N ASP A 222 -11.79 -9.78 -17.62
CA ASP A 222 -12.26 -11.16 -17.87
C ASP A 222 -11.28 -12.03 -18.67
N GLU A 223 -10.21 -11.44 -19.23
CA GLU A 223 -9.18 -12.16 -19.96
C GLU A 223 -8.09 -12.72 -19.01
N PRO A 224 -7.40 -13.81 -19.40
CA PRO A 224 -6.22 -14.30 -18.68
C PRO A 224 -5.21 -13.17 -18.42
N ALA A 225 -4.57 -13.20 -17.25
CA ALA A 225 -3.57 -12.21 -16.86
C ALA A 225 -2.38 -12.14 -17.84
N GLY A 226 -2.16 -13.18 -18.64
CA GLY A 226 -1.21 -13.20 -19.74
C GLY A 226 0.25 -13.09 -19.32
N LEU A 227 0.59 -13.64 -18.15
CA LEU A 227 1.97 -13.63 -17.67
C LEU A 227 2.82 -14.64 -18.44
N ALA A 228 3.94 -14.20 -18.97
CA ALA A 228 4.85 -15.05 -19.74
C ALA A 228 5.33 -16.27 -18.97
N ASN A 229 5.48 -16.16 -17.64
CA ASN A 229 5.84 -17.28 -16.75
C ASN A 229 4.82 -18.43 -16.74
N TRP A 230 3.56 -18.19 -17.14
CA TRP A 230 2.44 -19.13 -17.11
C TRP A 230 1.95 -19.53 -18.50
N SER A 231 2.75 -19.26 -19.53
CA SER A 231 2.38 -19.48 -20.94
C SER A 231 2.40 -20.96 -21.37
N HIS A 232 2.96 -21.86 -20.56
CA HIS A 232 2.99 -23.28 -20.91
C HIS A 232 1.57 -23.88 -20.91
N PRO A 233 1.13 -24.59 -21.96
CA PRO A 233 -0.25 -25.09 -22.08
C PRO A 233 -0.71 -26.01 -20.94
N ALA A 234 0.21 -26.68 -20.24
CA ALA A 234 -0.07 -27.54 -19.11
C ALA A 234 -0.04 -26.77 -17.75
N ASP A 235 0.25 -25.48 -17.74
CA ASP A 235 0.26 -24.68 -16.53
C ASP A 235 -1.16 -24.11 -16.26
N PRO A 236 -1.88 -24.62 -15.23
CA PRO A 236 -3.24 -24.17 -14.95
C PRO A 236 -3.30 -22.69 -14.53
N ARG A 237 -2.19 -22.08 -14.10
CA ARG A 237 -2.12 -20.65 -13.73
C ARG A 237 -2.36 -19.76 -14.93
N GLY A 238 -2.15 -20.25 -16.17
CA GLY A 238 -2.49 -19.54 -17.39
C GLY A 238 -3.99 -19.21 -17.52
N GLN A 239 -4.86 -19.86 -16.74
CA GLN A 239 -6.31 -19.58 -16.69
C GLN A 239 -6.69 -18.51 -15.65
N ILE A 240 -5.75 -18.03 -14.85
CA ILE A 240 -6.02 -16.94 -13.89
C ILE A 240 -6.29 -15.68 -14.69
N THR A 241 -7.52 -15.14 -14.57
CA THR A 241 -7.90 -13.86 -15.19
C THR A 241 -7.44 -12.68 -14.34
N LEU A 242 -7.41 -11.50 -14.93
CA LEU A 242 -7.14 -10.28 -14.19
C LEU A 242 -8.22 -10.04 -13.10
N GLU A 243 -9.47 -10.40 -13.38
CA GLU A 243 -10.57 -10.35 -12.41
C GLU A 243 -10.31 -11.26 -11.19
N HIS A 244 -9.84 -12.49 -11.38
CA HIS A 244 -9.46 -13.36 -10.25
C HIS A 244 -8.43 -12.69 -9.34
N LEU A 245 -7.45 -11.98 -9.92
CA LEU A 245 -6.43 -11.26 -9.16
C LEU A 245 -7.02 -10.05 -8.42
N LEU A 246 -7.86 -9.26 -9.09
CA LEU A 246 -8.48 -8.08 -8.48
C LEU A 246 -9.45 -8.46 -7.35
N HIS A 247 -10.13 -9.59 -7.46
CA HIS A 247 -11.04 -10.12 -6.45
C HIS A 247 -10.39 -10.95 -5.34
N MET A 248 -9.05 -11.05 -5.30
CA MET A 248 -8.34 -11.90 -4.32
C MET A 248 -8.76 -13.37 -4.39
N ALA A 249 -9.03 -13.87 -5.57
CA ALA A 249 -9.56 -15.20 -5.85
C ALA A 249 -8.70 -15.99 -6.85
N SER A 250 -7.40 -15.70 -6.92
CA SER A 250 -6.47 -16.37 -7.85
C SER A 250 -6.31 -17.88 -7.59
N GLY A 251 -6.60 -18.34 -6.37
CA GLY A 251 -6.37 -19.74 -5.95
C GLY A 251 -4.91 -20.08 -5.65
N LEU A 252 -4.00 -19.11 -5.75
CA LEU A 252 -2.57 -19.28 -5.49
C LEU A 252 -2.28 -19.51 -4.00
N ASP A 253 -1.15 -20.18 -3.72
CA ASP A 253 -0.61 -20.33 -2.37
C ASP A 253 -0.22 -18.99 -1.75
N SER A 254 -1.18 -18.31 -1.16
CA SER A 254 -1.00 -17.04 -0.50
C SER A 254 -0.53 -17.14 0.96
N ASN A 255 -0.46 -18.35 1.55
CA ASN A 255 0.13 -18.52 2.89
C ASN A 255 1.62 -18.20 2.88
N VAL A 256 2.29 -18.57 1.78
CA VAL A 256 3.71 -18.27 1.57
C VAL A 256 3.88 -16.90 0.88
N ALA A 257 2.81 -16.29 0.38
CA ALA A 257 2.85 -15.03 -0.33
C ALA A 257 3.26 -13.86 0.56
N GLY A 258 2.87 -13.83 1.84
CA GLY A 258 3.35 -12.86 2.82
C GLY A 258 4.87 -12.92 2.95
N ASN A 259 5.43 -14.09 3.13
CA ASN A 259 6.88 -14.28 3.21
C ASN A 259 7.60 -13.90 1.90
N ARG A 260 6.97 -14.09 0.76
CA ARG A 260 7.53 -13.67 -0.54
C ARG A 260 7.47 -12.17 -0.73
N THR A 261 6.38 -11.54 -0.32
CA THR A 261 6.28 -10.09 -0.27
C THR A 261 7.32 -9.53 0.69
N ASP A 262 7.60 -10.19 1.80
CA ASP A 262 8.64 -9.84 2.73
C ASP A 262 10.03 -9.85 2.07
N ARG A 263 10.30 -10.75 1.14
CA ARG A 263 11.55 -10.73 0.37
C ARG A 263 11.70 -9.47 -0.47
N VAL A 264 10.60 -8.94 -1.03
CA VAL A 264 10.60 -7.65 -1.74
C VAL A 264 10.91 -6.51 -0.77
N TYR A 265 10.27 -6.49 0.40
CA TYR A 265 10.43 -5.41 1.38
C TYR A 265 11.69 -5.51 2.22
N LEU A 266 12.08 -6.72 2.60
CA LEU A 266 13.23 -6.96 3.47
C LEU A 266 14.49 -7.24 2.67
N GLY A 267 14.37 -8.06 1.62
CA GLY A 267 15.48 -8.60 0.86
C GLY A 267 15.87 -7.83 -0.39
N GLY A 268 15.08 -6.86 -0.84
CA GLY A 268 15.25 -6.26 -2.16
C GLY A 268 15.06 -7.27 -3.29
N GLY A 269 14.17 -8.26 -3.08
CA GLY A 269 13.79 -9.24 -4.09
C GLY A 269 12.94 -8.63 -5.19
N LEU A 270 12.83 -9.34 -6.32
CA LEU A 270 12.00 -8.90 -7.45
C LEU A 270 10.56 -9.34 -7.27
N VAL A 271 9.64 -8.46 -7.59
CA VAL A 271 8.20 -8.78 -7.69
C VAL A 271 7.98 -9.92 -8.68
N SER A 272 8.63 -9.85 -9.85
CA SER A 272 8.51 -10.88 -10.88
C SER A 272 8.89 -12.28 -10.41
N ASP A 273 9.94 -12.38 -9.59
CA ASP A 273 10.45 -13.70 -9.15
C ASP A 273 9.60 -14.26 -8.00
N THR A 274 9.15 -13.40 -7.09
CA THR A 274 8.44 -13.86 -5.89
C THR A 274 6.97 -14.15 -6.14
N ALA A 275 6.29 -13.30 -6.91
CA ALA A 275 4.85 -13.43 -7.14
C ALA A 275 4.50 -14.51 -8.18
N THR A 276 5.25 -14.61 -9.28
CA THR A 276 4.95 -15.52 -10.39
C THR A 276 5.26 -16.99 -10.10
N GLN A 277 6.04 -17.30 -9.05
CA GLN A 277 6.46 -18.67 -8.73
C GLN A 277 5.53 -19.41 -7.76
N THR A 278 4.44 -18.76 -7.37
CA THR A 278 3.46 -19.35 -6.45
C THR A 278 2.65 -20.44 -7.15
N ALA A 279 2.49 -21.58 -6.48
CA ALA A 279 1.67 -22.68 -6.98
C ALA A 279 0.18 -22.44 -6.73
N LEU A 280 -0.71 -23.12 -7.48
CA LEU A 280 -2.13 -23.18 -7.15
C LEU A 280 -2.34 -24.13 -5.96
N GLU A 281 -3.19 -23.72 -5.00
CA GLU A 281 -3.75 -24.57 -3.94
C GLU A 281 -5.18 -25.02 -4.29
N VAL A 282 -5.91 -24.17 -4.99
CA VAL A 282 -7.30 -24.43 -5.44
C VAL A 282 -7.51 -23.81 -6.82
N PRO A 283 -8.54 -24.24 -7.57
CA PRO A 283 -8.86 -23.60 -8.84
C PRO A 283 -9.13 -22.09 -8.69
N PRO A 284 -8.76 -21.26 -9.68
CA PRO A 284 -9.09 -19.83 -9.68
C PRO A 284 -10.60 -19.60 -9.52
N GLY A 285 -10.97 -18.54 -8.81
CA GLY A 285 -12.37 -18.16 -8.56
C GLY A 285 -13.08 -18.97 -7.47
N THR A 286 -12.41 -19.95 -6.81
CA THR A 286 -13.08 -20.83 -5.85
C THR A 286 -12.82 -20.53 -4.37
N ARG A 287 -11.83 -19.66 -4.08
CA ARG A 287 -11.48 -19.26 -2.71
C ARG A 287 -11.09 -17.78 -2.69
N TRP A 288 -11.69 -17.04 -1.79
CA TRP A 288 -11.22 -15.70 -1.45
C TRP A 288 -10.08 -15.80 -0.43
N LYS A 289 -8.97 -15.11 -0.70
CA LYS A 289 -7.88 -14.98 0.25
C LYS A 289 -7.11 -13.69 0.01
N TYR A 290 -7.14 -12.79 0.99
CA TYR A 290 -6.41 -11.53 0.90
C TYR A 290 -4.91 -11.76 0.72
N ALA A 291 -4.35 -11.30 -0.39
CA ALA A 291 -2.98 -11.58 -0.77
C ALA A 291 -2.33 -10.38 -1.48
N ASN A 292 -1.14 -9.98 -1.01
CA ASN A 292 -0.34 -8.98 -1.73
C ASN A 292 0.06 -9.47 -3.13
N ASN A 293 0.27 -10.78 -3.27
CA ASN A 293 0.63 -11.40 -4.54
C ASN A 293 -0.36 -11.09 -5.66
N ASP A 294 -1.66 -11.17 -5.38
CA ASP A 294 -2.68 -10.99 -6.40
C ASP A 294 -2.62 -9.57 -7.00
N THR A 295 -2.45 -8.55 -6.15
CA THR A 295 -2.25 -7.18 -6.63
C THR A 295 -0.95 -7.02 -7.42
N LEU A 296 0.16 -7.59 -6.94
CA LEU A 296 1.44 -7.53 -7.65
C LEU A 296 1.35 -8.19 -9.03
N LEU A 297 0.64 -9.31 -9.13
CA LEU A 297 0.41 -10.03 -10.38
C LEU A 297 -0.50 -9.26 -11.35
N ALA A 298 -1.53 -8.56 -10.83
CA ALA A 298 -2.37 -7.67 -11.65
C ALA A 298 -1.53 -6.56 -12.30
N LEU A 299 -0.66 -5.91 -11.53
CA LEU A 299 0.26 -4.89 -12.06
C LEU A 299 1.32 -5.50 -12.99
N ARG A 300 1.76 -6.73 -12.71
CA ARG A 300 2.67 -7.46 -13.61
C ARG A 300 2.01 -7.80 -14.93
N SER A 301 0.73 -8.18 -14.93
CA SER A 301 -0.08 -8.35 -16.15
C SER A 301 -0.09 -7.07 -17.01
N LEU A 302 -0.28 -5.91 -16.37
CA LEU A 302 -0.17 -4.63 -17.07
C LEU A 302 1.24 -4.40 -17.64
N ARG A 303 2.30 -4.72 -16.88
CA ARG A 303 3.69 -4.58 -17.32
C ARG A 303 3.98 -5.34 -18.61
N GLU A 304 3.38 -6.52 -18.80
CA GLU A 304 3.56 -7.34 -20.03
C GLU A 304 3.00 -6.66 -21.30
N ARG A 305 2.19 -5.62 -21.17
CA ARG A 305 1.62 -4.87 -22.29
C ARG A 305 2.53 -3.77 -22.83
N PHE A 306 3.64 -3.49 -22.15
CA PHE A 306 4.59 -2.45 -22.52
C PHE A 306 5.91 -3.06 -22.99
N ALA A 307 6.34 -2.69 -24.20
CA ALA A 307 7.65 -3.08 -24.72
C ALA A 307 8.78 -2.31 -24.03
N ASP A 308 8.56 -1.03 -23.72
CA ASP A 308 9.51 -0.15 -23.06
C ASP A 308 9.16 -0.01 -21.56
N ILE A 309 10.18 -0.11 -20.72
CA ILE A 309 10.04 0.08 -19.27
C ILE A 309 9.65 1.53 -18.91
N ASN A 310 10.11 2.52 -19.68
CA ASN A 310 9.78 3.91 -19.41
C ASN A 310 8.32 4.24 -19.70
N ASP A 311 7.72 3.61 -20.70
CA ASP A 311 6.30 3.74 -20.98
C ASP A 311 5.48 3.16 -19.84
N TYR A 312 5.85 1.98 -19.33
CA TYR A 312 5.21 1.38 -18.16
C TYR A 312 5.36 2.25 -16.91
N LEU A 313 6.58 2.72 -16.61
CA LEU A 313 6.83 3.55 -15.43
C LEU A 313 6.09 4.89 -15.48
N SER A 314 5.97 5.48 -16.67
CA SER A 314 5.28 6.75 -16.84
C SER A 314 3.75 6.62 -16.87
N PHE A 315 3.23 5.43 -17.12
CA PHE A 315 1.80 5.19 -17.32
C PHE A 315 0.93 5.65 -16.13
N PRO A 316 1.19 5.24 -14.85
CA PRO A 316 0.39 5.69 -13.73
C PRO A 316 0.39 7.21 -13.58
N PHE A 317 1.52 7.86 -13.83
CA PHE A 317 1.64 9.32 -13.71
C PHE A 317 0.89 10.04 -14.81
N LYS A 318 1.18 9.70 -16.07
CA LYS A 318 0.61 10.40 -17.23
C LYS A 318 -0.88 10.16 -17.38
N GLN A 319 -1.36 8.97 -17.02
CA GLN A 319 -2.72 8.56 -17.34
C GLN A 319 -3.69 8.64 -16.15
N LEU A 320 -3.17 8.76 -14.92
CA LEU A 320 -3.99 8.87 -13.71
C LEU A 320 -3.51 10.01 -12.81
N LEU A 321 -2.37 9.84 -12.15
CA LEU A 321 -1.98 10.66 -11.00
C LEU A 321 -1.87 12.15 -11.34
N ASN A 322 -1.20 12.49 -12.44
CA ASN A 322 -1.05 13.88 -12.87
C ASN A 322 -2.38 14.49 -13.33
N LYS A 323 -3.24 13.69 -13.98
CA LYS A 323 -4.54 14.17 -14.48
C LYS A 323 -5.47 14.58 -13.35
N ILE A 324 -5.47 13.84 -12.25
CA ILE A 324 -6.31 14.15 -11.10
C ILE A 324 -5.57 14.95 -10.02
N GLY A 325 -4.35 15.41 -10.30
CA GLY A 325 -3.58 16.26 -9.39
C GLY A 325 -2.98 15.55 -8.17
N MET A 326 -2.76 14.23 -8.20
CA MET A 326 -2.10 13.46 -7.14
C MET A 326 -0.57 13.60 -7.22
N GLN A 327 -0.08 14.79 -6.98
CA GLN A 327 1.31 15.16 -7.29
C GLN A 327 2.29 14.88 -6.15
N HIS A 328 1.78 14.60 -4.94
CA HIS A 328 2.57 14.18 -3.78
C HIS A 328 2.47 12.67 -3.54
N THR A 329 2.27 11.91 -4.63
CA THR A 329 2.10 10.46 -4.61
C THR A 329 3.31 9.78 -5.24
N PHE A 330 3.94 8.90 -4.45
CA PHE A 330 5.17 8.19 -4.81
C PHE A 330 4.90 6.67 -4.84
N PRO A 331 4.51 6.10 -5.98
CA PRO A 331 4.39 4.65 -6.15
C PRO A 331 5.77 4.04 -6.33
N GLU A 332 6.23 3.28 -5.34
CA GLU A 332 7.57 2.70 -5.33
C GLU A 332 7.63 1.39 -6.12
N THR A 333 8.82 1.07 -6.62
CA THR A 333 9.07 -0.12 -7.45
C THR A 333 10.20 -0.96 -6.87
N ASP A 334 10.31 -2.20 -7.33
CA ASP A 334 11.56 -2.95 -7.20
C ASP A 334 12.65 -2.37 -8.11
N TRP A 335 13.87 -2.91 -7.99
CA TRP A 335 15.03 -2.39 -8.74
C TRP A 335 14.99 -2.69 -10.26
N GLN A 336 14.04 -3.49 -10.74
CA GLN A 336 13.74 -3.65 -12.17
C GLN A 336 12.54 -2.82 -12.65
N GLY A 337 11.95 -2.00 -11.79
CA GLY A 337 10.86 -1.10 -12.13
C GLY A 337 9.47 -1.72 -12.04
N ASN A 338 9.28 -2.88 -11.42
CA ASN A 338 7.93 -3.41 -11.16
C ASN A 338 7.31 -2.67 -9.98
N PHE A 339 6.14 -2.07 -10.16
CA PHE A 339 5.44 -1.37 -9.09
C PHE A 339 5.01 -2.31 -7.96
N ILE A 340 5.21 -1.84 -6.71
CA ILE A 340 4.81 -2.56 -5.49
C ILE A 340 3.51 -1.95 -4.95
N LEU A 341 2.49 -1.86 -5.81
CA LEU A 341 1.19 -1.25 -5.49
C LEU A 341 0.30 -2.13 -4.59
N SER A 342 0.88 -3.13 -3.95
CA SER A 342 0.20 -3.84 -2.87
C SER A 342 0.32 -3.11 -1.52
N SER A 343 1.35 -2.24 -1.34
CA SER A 343 1.58 -1.51 -0.08
C SER A 343 2.61 -0.37 -0.14
N GLN A 344 3.40 -0.24 -1.21
CA GLN A 344 4.51 0.71 -1.28
C GLN A 344 4.12 1.95 -2.09
N VAL A 345 3.19 2.71 -1.54
CA VAL A 345 2.83 4.05 -2.02
C VAL A 345 2.90 5.02 -0.85
N TRP A 346 3.48 6.16 -1.07
CA TRP A 346 3.45 7.30 -0.17
C TRP A 346 2.58 8.39 -0.81
N THR A 347 1.63 8.93 -0.07
CA THR A 347 0.69 9.93 -0.61
C THR A 347 0.10 10.79 0.49
N THR A 348 -0.39 11.97 0.13
CA THR A 348 -1.05 12.90 1.05
C THR A 348 -2.54 12.54 1.26
N SER A 349 -3.16 13.15 2.27
CA SER A 349 -4.62 13.02 2.48
C SER A 349 -5.40 13.65 1.32
N ARG A 350 -4.94 14.80 0.80
CA ARG A 350 -5.56 15.48 -0.33
C ARG A 350 -5.49 14.66 -1.62
N ASP A 351 -4.35 14.01 -1.89
CA ASP A 351 -4.22 13.14 -3.06
C ASP A 351 -5.15 11.94 -2.97
N LEU A 352 -5.29 11.32 -1.78
CA LEU A 352 -6.28 10.25 -1.59
C LEU A 352 -7.72 10.73 -1.77
N ALA A 353 -8.04 11.95 -1.35
CA ALA A 353 -9.35 12.53 -1.57
C ALA A 353 -9.65 12.70 -3.05
N ARG A 354 -8.68 13.16 -3.85
CA ARG A 354 -8.82 13.25 -5.33
C ARG A 354 -9.14 11.88 -5.95
N LEU A 355 -8.46 10.83 -5.48
CA LEU A 355 -8.75 9.46 -5.93
C LEU A 355 -10.19 9.05 -5.59
N GLY A 356 -10.64 9.33 -4.35
CA GLY A 356 -12.01 9.05 -3.93
C GLY A 356 -13.04 9.83 -4.77
N ILE A 357 -12.78 11.09 -5.05
CA ILE A 357 -13.65 11.94 -5.89
C ILE A 357 -13.71 11.44 -7.33
N LEU A 358 -12.59 10.99 -7.91
CA LEU A 358 -12.61 10.36 -9.23
C LEU A 358 -13.64 9.21 -9.29
N HIS A 359 -13.71 8.39 -8.23
CA HIS A 359 -14.70 7.31 -8.14
C HIS A 359 -16.12 7.84 -7.94
N LEU A 360 -16.35 8.87 -7.09
CA LEU A 360 -17.66 9.51 -6.95
C LEU A 360 -18.19 10.06 -8.28
N GLN A 361 -17.29 10.52 -9.13
CA GLN A 361 -17.62 11.05 -10.46
C GLN A 361 -17.62 9.98 -11.56
N ASN A 362 -17.80 8.70 -11.23
CA ASN A 362 -17.80 7.57 -12.17
C ASN A 362 -16.61 7.56 -13.13
N GLY A 363 -15.42 7.83 -12.57
CA GLY A 363 -14.17 7.81 -13.33
C GLY A 363 -13.93 9.02 -14.22
N ARG A 364 -14.75 10.07 -14.12
CA ARG A 364 -14.58 11.33 -14.85
C ARG A 364 -13.83 12.35 -14.01
N TRP A 365 -12.93 13.07 -14.64
CA TRP A 365 -12.23 14.21 -14.03
C TRP A 365 -12.18 15.36 -15.03
N ASP A 366 -12.66 16.51 -14.65
CA ASP A 366 -12.96 17.62 -15.57
C ASP A 366 -13.81 17.09 -16.76
N ASP A 367 -13.35 17.28 -17.99
CA ASP A 367 -14.03 16.82 -19.19
C ASP A 367 -13.53 15.45 -19.71
N GLU A 368 -12.64 14.78 -18.98
CA GLU A 368 -12.02 13.53 -19.42
C GLU A 368 -12.57 12.30 -18.68
N GLN A 369 -12.90 11.23 -19.41
CA GLN A 369 -13.22 9.92 -18.86
C GLN A 369 -11.92 9.14 -18.63
N ILE A 370 -11.44 9.08 -17.38
CA ILE A 370 -10.16 8.46 -16.99
C ILE A 370 -10.32 6.97 -16.69
N LEU A 371 -11.40 6.61 -16.01
CA LEU A 371 -11.77 5.21 -15.73
C LEU A 371 -13.02 4.85 -16.54
N PRO A 372 -13.31 3.55 -16.80
CA PRO A 372 -14.59 3.16 -17.40
C PRO A 372 -15.76 3.75 -16.58
N GLU A 373 -16.83 4.15 -17.26
CA GLU A 373 -18.01 4.76 -16.63
C GLU A 373 -18.63 3.84 -15.56
N ASP A 374 -18.57 2.53 -15.78
CA ASP A 374 -19.04 1.48 -14.88
C ASP A 374 -17.99 0.99 -13.87
N TRP A 375 -16.80 1.62 -13.83
CA TRP A 375 -15.70 1.15 -12.97
C TRP A 375 -16.05 1.16 -11.49
N LEU A 376 -16.76 2.20 -11.02
CA LEU A 376 -17.25 2.25 -9.64
C LEU A 376 -18.17 1.05 -9.34
N SER A 377 -19.10 0.76 -10.22
CA SER A 377 -19.99 -0.42 -10.10
C SER A 377 -19.21 -1.73 -10.08
N TYR A 378 -18.19 -1.87 -10.96
CA TYR A 378 -17.33 -3.04 -11.01
C TYR A 378 -16.57 -3.27 -9.69
N ILE A 379 -15.90 -2.24 -9.16
CA ILE A 379 -15.10 -2.38 -7.94
C ILE A 379 -15.95 -2.54 -6.67
N SER A 380 -17.20 -2.08 -6.67
CA SER A 380 -18.15 -2.20 -5.55
C SER A 380 -19.08 -3.42 -5.64
N THR A 381 -19.06 -4.14 -6.76
CA THR A 381 -19.77 -5.42 -6.86
C THR A 381 -19.06 -6.48 -6.01
N PRO A 382 -19.79 -7.20 -5.14
CA PRO A 382 -19.19 -8.28 -4.35
C PRO A 382 -18.49 -9.31 -5.23
N ALA A 383 -17.24 -9.61 -4.93
CA ALA A 383 -16.52 -10.69 -5.58
C ALA A 383 -17.30 -12.01 -5.45
N PRO A 384 -17.23 -12.92 -6.46
CA PRO A 384 -17.99 -14.18 -6.45
C PRO A 384 -17.75 -15.04 -5.22
N VAL A 385 -16.57 -14.94 -4.63
CA VAL A 385 -16.21 -15.57 -3.36
C VAL A 385 -15.83 -14.47 -2.36
N GLN A 386 -16.45 -14.49 -1.19
CA GLN A 386 -16.36 -13.45 -0.19
C GLN A 386 -15.48 -13.84 1.01
N PRO A 387 -14.91 -12.86 1.75
CA PRO A 387 -14.36 -13.10 3.07
C PRO A 387 -15.44 -13.61 4.04
N ALA A 388 -15.01 -14.26 5.12
CA ALA A 388 -15.92 -14.60 6.21
C ALA A 388 -16.65 -13.34 6.71
N GLU A 389 -17.89 -13.50 7.14
CA GLU A 389 -18.72 -12.37 7.63
C GLU A 389 -18.21 -11.83 8.96
N GLN A 390 -17.61 -12.69 9.76
CA GLN A 390 -17.10 -12.34 11.08
C GLN A 390 -15.68 -12.87 11.29
N SER A 391 -14.90 -12.14 12.08
CA SER A 391 -13.61 -12.58 12.59
C SER A 391 -13.78 -13.67 13.65
N SER A 392 -12.69 -14.33 14.03
CA SER A 392 -12.68 -15.28 15.16
C SER A 392 -13.11 -14.65 16.50
N ALA A 393 -13.05 -13.33 16.61
CA ALA A 393 -13.52 -12.57 17.77
C ALA A 393 -14.99 -12.12 17.65
N GLY A 394 -15.69 -12.52 16.59
CA GLY A 394 -17.10 -12.17 16.35
C GLY A 394 -17.36 -10.78 15.78
N ASN A 395 -16.30 -10.03 15.44
CA ASN A 395 -16.45 -8.70 14.81
C ASN A 395 -16.80 -8.86 13.32
N ALA A 396 -17.73 -8.04 12.83
CA ALA A 396 -18.07 -8.00 11.41
C ALA A 396 -16.83 -7.69 10.55
N ILE A 397 -16.73 -8.40 9.43
CA ILE A 397 -15.70 -8.17 8.41
C ILE A 397 -16.40 -7.61 7.18
N PRO A 398 -15.93 -6.47 6.61
CA PRO A 398 -16.49 -5.96 5.36
C PRO A 398 -16.42 -6.99 4.23
N GLY A 399 -17.36 -6.92 3.30
CA GLY A 399 -17.27 -7.64 2.04
C GLY A 399 -16.11 -7.16 1.19
N TYR A 400 -15.89 -7.79 0.03
CA TYR A 400 -14.79 -7.44 -0.86
C TYR A 400 -15.25 -7.42 -2.32
N GLY A 401 -14.89 -6.34 -3.01
CA GLY A 401 -15.04 -6.18 -4.45
C GLY A 401 -13.71 -6.33 -5.18
N ALA A 402 -13.44 -5.49 -6.16
CA ALA A 402 -12.16 -5.50 -6.87
C ALA A 402 -11.15 -4.54 -6.21
N GLN A 403 -10.35 -5.04 -5.26
CA GLN A 403 -9.35 -4.30 -4.47
C GLN A 403 -9.94 -3.20 -3.56
N TRP A 404 -11.25 -3.30 -3.26
CA TRP A 404 -11.98 -2.43 -2.35
C TRP A 404 -12.79 -3.24 -1.34
N TRP A 405 -12.87 -2.74 -0.12
CA TRP A 405 -13.71 -3.31 0.95
C TRP A 405 -15.11 -2.73 0.87
N LEU A 406 -16.14 -3.57 1.09
CA LEU A 406 -17.55 -3.22 0.94
C LEU A 406 -18.21 -3.19 2.31
N PHE A 407 -18.75 -2.03 2.69
CA PHE A 407 -19.45 -1.81 3.95
C PHE A 407 -20.99 -1.88 3.75
N ASN A 408 -21.43 -2.79 2.93
CA ASN A 408 -22.83 -3.01 2.58
C ASN A 408 -23.67 -3.52 3.79
N GLU A 409 -24.62 -4.40 3.55
CA GLU A 409 -25.53 -5.02 4.54
C GLU A 409 -24.83 -5.53 5.83
N ARG A 410 -23.52 -5.75 5.80
CA ARG A 410 -22.74 -6.16 6.97
C ARG A 410 -22.50 -5.02 7.98
N PHE A 411 -22.75 -3.76 7.58
CA PHE A 411 -22.59 -2.56 8.39
C PHE A 411 -23.80 -1.64 8.23
N PRO A 412 -24.98 -2.01 8.81
CA PRO A 412 -26.24 -1.32 8.57
C PRO A 412 -26.28 0.14 9.09
N GLU A 413 -25.25 0.57 9.80
CA GLU A 413 -25.08 1.96 10.24
C GLU A 413 -24.51 2.88 9.16
N LEU A 414 -24.03 2.33 8.04
CA LEU A 414 -23.52 3.05 6.87
C LEU A 414 -24.45 2.83 5.66
N PRO A 415 -24.43 3.71 4.65
CA PRO A 415 -25.11 3.44 3.39
C PRO A 415 -24.56 2.17 2.71
N ASP A 416 -25.45 1.41 2.06
CA ASP A 416 -25.12 0.11 1.44
C ASP A 416 -24.11 0.21 0.30
N ASP A 417 -23.95 1.39 -0.30
CA ASP A 417 -23.00 1.68 -1.36
C ASP A 417 -21.61 2.16 -0.86
N THR A 418 -21.41 2.15 0.47
CA THR A 418 -20.15 2.55 1.08
C THR A 418 -19.05 1.56 0.74
N ILE A 419 -17.97 2.05 0.12
CA ILE A 419 -16.74 1.30 -0.10
C ILE A 419 -15.56 1.96 0.58
N ALA A 420 -14.52 1.19 0.91
CA ALA A 420 -13.30 1.75 1.47
C ALA A 420 -12.03 1.06 0.98
N ALA A 421 -11.00 1.88 0.74
CA ALA A 421 -9.63 1.41 0.72
C ALA A 421 -9.11 1.38 2.16
N ARG A 422 -8.54 0.24 2.58
CA ARG A 422 -8.06 0.02 3.95
C ARG A 422 -6.59 -0.39 3.94
N GLY A 423 -5.82 0.26 4.79
CA GLY A 423 -4.40 -0.04 4.97
C GLY A 423 -4.04 -0.25 6.43
N ASN A 424 -2.98 -1.03 6.65
CA ASN A 424 -2.45 -1.28 7.98
C ASN A 424 -2.19 0.03 8.74
N ARG A 425 -2.24 -0.04 10.07
CA ARG A 425 -1.98 1.08 10.97
C ARG A 425 -2.93 2.27 10.75
N GLY A 426 -4.18 1.98 10.33
CA GLY A 426 -5.26 2.96 10.27
C GLY A 426 -5.20 3.93 9.07
N GLN A 427 -4.90 3.42 7.89
CA GLN A 427 -5.03 4.18 6.65
C GLN A 427 -6.40 3.87 6.05
N TYR A 428 -7.26 4.88 5.91
CA TYR A 428 -8.60 4.70 5.38
C TYR A 428 -8.95 5.78 4.36
N LEU A 429 -9.58 5.37 3.28
CA LEU A 429 -10.29 6.22 2.32
C LEU A 429 -11.67 5.61 2.12
N PHE A 430 -12.72 6.24 2.66
CA PHE A 430 -14.10 5.92 2.36
C PHE A 430 -14.60 6.69 1.16
N VAL A 431 -15.37 6.02 0.31
CA VAL A 431 -16.12 6.60 -0.80
C VAL A 431 -17.56 6.20 -0.59
N ILE A 432 -18.46 7.19 -0.46
CA ILE A 432 -19.89 7.00 -0.15
C ILE A 432 -20.70 7.69 -1.24
N PRO A 433 -21.03 6.98 -2.34
CA PRO A 433 -21.65 7.57 -3.51
C PRO A 433 -23.01 8.23 -3.22
N SER A 434 -23.89 7.59 -2.45
CA SER A 434 -25.22 8.13 -2.10
C SER A 434 -25.16 9.44 -1.30
N GLU A 435 -24.04 9.73 -0.64
CA GLU A 435 -23.82 10.96 0.13
C GLU A 435 -22.87 11.93 -0.59
N ASN A 436 -22.38 11.60 -1.80
CA ASN A 436 -21.39 12.35 -2.57
C ASN A 436 -20.17 12.74 -1.72
N LEU A 437 -19.67 11.80 -0.89
CA LEU A 437 -18.73 12.08 0.19
C LEU A 437 -17.51 11.17 0.15
N VAL A 438 -16.35 11.75 0.43
CA VAL A 438 -15.13 11.02 0.78
C VAL A 438 -14.70 11.35 2.20
N ILE A 439 -14.22 10.35 2.94
CA ILE A 439 -13.67 10.49 4.29
C ILE A 439 -12.31 9.83 4.32
N ILE A 440 -11.28 10.60 4.66
CA ILE A 440 -9.92 10.11 4.81
C ILE A 440 -9.52 10.17 6.27
N ARG A 441 -8.94 9.07 6.75
CA ARG A 441 -8.21 9.06 8.02
C ARG A 441 -6.83 8.45 7.79
N ARG A 442 -5.80 9.12 8.29
CA ARG A 442 -4.43 8.62 8.31
C ARG A 442 -3.97 8.40 9.75
N GLY A 443 -3.08 7.43 9.95
CA GLY A 443 -2.58 7.14 11.28
C GLY A 443 -1.33 6.27 11.33
N HIS A 444 -0.82 6.10 12.55
CA HIS A 444 0.23 5.17 12.91
C HIS A 444 -0.23 4.28 14.07
N ASP A 445 -1.41 3.68 13.94
CA ASP A 445 -2.04 2.87 14.98
C ASP A 445 -1.10 1.80 15.51
N LEU A 446 -1.17 1.57 16.81
CA LEU A 446 -0.27 0.65 17.51
C LEU A 446 -0.62 -0.80 17.17
N ALA A 447 0.39 -1.58 16.84
CA ALA A 447 0.22 -3.02 16.63
C ALA A 447 -0.12 -3.71 17.96
N GLY A 448 -1.10 -4.62 17.92
CA GLY A 448 -1.51 -5.39 19.10
C GLY A 448 -2.51 -4.70 20.03
N GLU A 449 -2.80 -3.42 19.83
CA GLU A 449 -3.81 -2.66 20.57
C GLU A 449 -5.14 -2.63 19.79
N PRO A 450 -6.28 -2.33 20.47
CA PRO A 450 -7.57 -2.15 19.79
C PRO A 450 -7.47 -1.12 18.68
N PRO A 451 -7.73 -1.51 17.42
CA PRO A 451 -7.56 -0.62 16.27
C PRO A 451 -8.62 0.47 16.26
N PHE A 452 -8.40 1.49 15.44
CA PHE A 452 -9.39 2.51 15.13
C PHE A 452 -10.64 1.88 14.48
N ARG A 453 -11.83 2.15 15.05
CA ARG A 453 -13.12 1.67 14.53
C ARG A 453 -13.60 2.62 13.44
N GLU A 454 -13.14 2.39 12.25
CA GLU A 454 -13.32 3.28 11.10
C GLU A 454 -14.81 3.43 10.68
N HIS A 455 -15.61 2.38 10.79
CA HIS A 455 -17.04 2.42 10.47
C HIS A 455 -17.84 3.28 11.46
N GLU A 456 -17.49 3.25 12.75
CA GLU A 456 -18.12 4.12 13.75
C GLU A 456 -17.77 5.60 13.48
N PHE A 457 -16.53 5.89 13.12
CA PHE A 457 -16.11 7.24 12.75
C PHE A 457 -16.87 7.74 11.51
N ALA A 458 -16.94 6.93 10.44
CA ALA A 458 -17.69 7.26 9.23
C ALA A 458 -19.18 7.50 9.53
N ARG A 459 -19.80 6.65 10.36
CA ARG A 459 -21.18 6.82 10.84
C ARG A 459 -21.38 8.16 11.55
N ASP A 460 -20.48 8.52 12.46
CA ASP A 460 -20.62 9.74 13.26
C ASP A 460 -20.43 10.98 12.40
N VAL A 461 -19.50 10.97 11.42
CA VAL A 461 -19.38 12.02 10.40
C VAL A 461 -20.68 12.18 9.60
N LEU A 462 -21.25 11.08 9.09
CA LEU A 462 -22.50 11.12 8.33
C LEU A 462 -23.66 11.68 9.16
N ARG A 463 -23.80 11.27 10.41
CA ARG A 463 -24.82 11.79 11.34
C ARG A 463 -24.66 13.29 11.56
N ALA A 464 -23.43 13.74 11.75
CA ALA A 464 -23.15 15.16 11.94
C ALA A 464 -23.54 16.00 10.71
N LEU A 465 -23.18 15.55 9.51
CA LEU A 465 -23.50 16.25 8.26
C LEU A 465 -25.03 16.30 8.01
N LYS A 466 -25.76 15.23 8.33
CA LYS A 466 -27.23 15.18 8.19
C LYS A 466 -27.97 16.06 9.20
N SER A 467 -27.35 16.41 10.34
CA SER A 467 -27.99 17.25 11.36
C SER A 467 -28.10 18.73 10.96
N VAL A 468 -27.25 19.21 10.04
CA VAL A 468 -27.25 20.60 9.57
C VAL A 468 -28.33 20.83 8.50
N ASN A 469 -28.77 19.77 7.83
CA ASN A 469 -29.76 19.85 6.75
C ASN A 469 -31.21 19.71 7.26
N LYS A 470 -31.42 19.73 8.57
CA LYS A 470 -32.75 19.78 9.24
C LYS A 470 -32.99 21.13 9.90
#